data_78fcd513ce38da63fd192b2b13672018
#
_entry.id   78fcd513ce38da63fd192b2b13672018
#
_cell.length_a   1.000
_cell.length_b   1.000
_cell.length_c   1.000
_cell.angle_alpha   90.00
_cell.angle_beta   90.00
_cell.angle_gamma   90.00
#
_symmetry.space_group_name_H-M   'P 1'
#
loop_
_entity.id
_entity.type
_entity.pdbx_description
1 polymer ?
#
loop_
_entity_poly.entity_id
_entity_poly.type
_entity_poly.pdbx_seq_one_letter_code
_entity_poly.pdbx_strand_id
1 'polypeptide(L)'
;MAFQFVLNGSLVSVGDLPARTTLADYLRSSGLTGTKIGCAEGDCGACTVALLDRDAHGQPTYRAINSCIALLPMFADREIVTVEGLSAEGEPLHPVQQAMVENYGSQCGYCTPGFVVSMFEGYHRDNLDSSALSDQLCGNLCRCTGYRPILQAAQT
;
A
#
# COMPACT_ATOMS: atom_id res chain seq x y z
N MET A 1 -11.03 -18.25 -14.36
CA MET A 1 -11.38 -17.01 -15.10
C MET A 1 -10.07 -16.26 -15.36
N ALA A 2 -9.72 -16.03 -16.63
CA ALA A 2 -8.48 -15.33 -16.96
C ALA A 2 -8.77 -13.83 -17.12
N PHE A 3 -7.93 -12.98 -16.57
CA PHE A 3 -8.01 -11.52 -16.68
C PHE A 3 -6.60 -10.92 -16.56
N GLN A 4 -6.49 -9.64 -16.84
CA GLN A 4 -5.24 -8.89 -16.71
C GLN A 4 -5.43 -7.70 -15.79
N PHE A 5 -4.33 -7.27 -15.17
CA PHE A 5 -4.25 -6.02 -14.42
C PHE A 5 -2.80 -5.51 -14.44
N VAL A 6 -2.59 -4.26 -14.11
CA VAL A 6 -1.25 -3.69 -14.01
C VAL A 6 -0.77 -3.79 -12.56
N LEU A 7 0.42 -4.34 -12.37
CA LEU A 7 1.05 -4.50 -11.07
C LEU A 7 2.45 -3.87 -11.11
N ASN A 8 2.64 -2.82 -10.32
CA ASN A 8 3.91 -2.07 -10.27
C ASN A 8 4.37 -1.64 -11.68
N GLY A 9 3.46 -1.12 -12.49
CA GLY A 9 3.73 -0.66 -13.85
C GLY A 9 3.86 -1.75 -14.91
N SER A 10 3.74 -3.03 -14.55
CA SER A 10 3.84 -4.16 -15.47
C SER A 10 2.50 -4.85 -15.67
N LEU A 11 2.14 -5.16 -16.92
CA LEU A 11 0.93 -5.92 -17.23
C LEU A 11 1.09 -7.38 -16.79
N VAL A 12 0.18 -7.84 -15.96
CA VAL A 12 0.15 -9.19 -15.40
C VAL A 12 -1.10 -9.93 -15.87
N SER A 13 -0.92 -11.14 -16.39
CA SER A 13 -2.02 -12.04 -16.75
C SER A 13 -2.25 -13.04 -15.63
N VAL A 14 -3.46 -13.07 -15.11
CA VAL A 14 -3.89 -14.03 -14.09
C VAL A 14 -4.59 -15.20 -14.79
N GLY A 15 -4.09 -16.40 -14.52
CA GLY A 15 -4.67 -17.63 -15.03
C GLY A 15 -5.87 -18.12 -14.20
N ASP A 16 -6.09 -19.42 -14.25
CA ASP A 16 -7.23 -20.04 -13.56
C ASP A 16 -6.97 -20.17 -12.05
N LEU A 17 -7.36 -19.18 -11.30
CA LEU A 17 -7.30 -19.14 -9.84
C LEU A 17 -8.70 -19.19 -9.24
N PRO A 18 -8.86 -19.71 -8.00
CA PRO A 18 -10.13 -19.67 -7.29
C PRO A 18 -10.65 -18.23 -7.17
N ALA A 19 -11.94 -18.01 -7.42
CA ALA A 19 -12.56 -16.68 -7.35
C ALA A 19 -12.45 -16.02 -5.96
N ARG A 20 -12.22 -16.82 -4.91
CA ARG A 20 -12.00 -16.37 -3.53
C ARG A 20 -10.55 -15.94 -3.23
N THR A 21 -9.63 -16.04 -4.19
CA THR A 21 -8.24 -15.61 -4.01
C THR A 21 -8.22 -14.13 -3.69
N THR A 22 -7.60 -13.77 -2.56
CA THR A 22 -7.41 -12.36 -2.21
C THR A 22 -6.22 -11.77 -2.97
N LEU A 23 -6.20 -10.45 -3.12
CA LEU A 23 -5.06 -9.76 -3.71
C LEU A 23 -3.79 -10.01 -2.88
N ALA A 24 -3.87 -9.99 -1.54
CA ALA A 24 -2.73 -10.26 -0.67
C ALA A 24 -2.14 -11.66 -0.88
N ASP A 25 -2.98 -12.70 -0.98
CA ASP A 25 -2.52 -14.06 -1.24
C ASP A 25 -1.82 -14.16 -2.58
N TYR A 26 -2.38 -13.54 -3.62
CA TYR A 26 -1.79 -13.50 -4.95
C TYR A 26 -0.42 -12.81 -4.95
N LEU A 27 -0.32 -11.60 -4.38
CA LEU A 27 0.93 -10.83 -4.31
C LEU A 27 2.03 -11.65 -3.63
N ARG A 28 1.73 -12.25 -2.50
CA ARG A 28 2.69 -13.05 -1.74
C ARG A 28 3.10 -14.33 -2.46
N SER A 29 2.17 -15.03 -3.11
CA SER A 29 2.48 -16.21 -3.92
C SER A 29 3.32 -15.87 -5.17
N SER A 30 3.22 -14.64 -5.64
CA SER A 30 4.02 -14.10 -6.76
C SER A 30 5.39 -13.56 -6.31
N GLY A 31 5.77 -13.70 -5.03
CA GLY A 31 7.07 -13.25 -4.51
C GLY A 31 7.09 -11.82 -3.98
N LEU A 32 6.01 -11.05 -4.10
CA LEU A 32 5.88 -9.69 -3.55
C LEU A 32 5.53 -9.77 -2.05
N THR A 33 6.52 -10.12 -1.24
CA THR A 33 6.36 -10.40 0.20
C THR A 33 6.44 -9.16 1.09
N GLY A 34 6.70 -7.98 0.53
CA GLY A 34 6.61 -6.69 1.22
C GLY A 34 5.22 -6.43 1.77
N THR A 35 4.17 -6.78 1.01
CA THR A 35 2.79 -6.78 1.52
C THR A 35 2.62 -7.85 2.60
N LYS A 36 2.29 -7.44 3.83
CA LYS A 36 2.17 -8.34 4.99
C LYS A 36 0.70 -8.66 5.29
N ILE A 37 0.45 -9.84 5.87
CA ILE A 37 -0.88 -10.22 6.34
C ILE A 37 -0.81 -10.34 7.87
N GLY A 38 -1.43 -9.39 8.59
CA GLY A 38 -1.50 -9.40 10.04
C GLY A 38 -2.84 -9.97 10.53
N CYS A 39 -3.92 -9.19 10.44
CA CYS A 39 -5.24 -9.59 10.92
C CYS A 39 -6.02 -10.49 9.94
N ALA A 40 -5.80 -10.36 8.63
CA ALA A 40 -6.56 -11.01 7.55
C ALA A 40 -8.07 -10.66 7.53
N GLU A 41 -8.46 -9.54 8.14
CA GLU A 41 -9.86 -9.11 8.28
C GLU A 41 -10.06 -7.61 7.98
N GLY A 42 -9.03 -6.95 7.40
CA GLY A 42 -9.14 -5.56 6.93
C GLY A 42 -8.97 -4.49 8.00
N ASP A 43 -8.43 -4.82 9.18
CA ASP A 43 -8.39 -3.93 10.33
C ASP A 43 -6.99 -3.31 10.58
N CYS A 44 -5.91 -4.08 10.47
CA CYS A 44 -4.59 -3.64 10.93
C CYS A 44 -3.76 -2.85 9.89
N GLY A 45 -4.12 -2.86 8.63
CA GLY A 45 -3.45 -2.14 7.55
C GLY A 45 -2.07 -2.69 7.12
N ALA A 46 -1.60 -3.81 7.68
CA ALA A 46 -0.30 -4.39 7.28
C ALA A 46 -0.27 -4.83 5.81
N CYS A 47 -1.44 -5.10 5.23
CA CYS A 47 -1.63 -5.53 3.84
C CYS A 47 -1.97 -4.39 2.88
N THR A 48 -1.83 -3.14 3.28
CA THR A 48 -2.17 -1.98 2.45
C THR A 48 -1.38 -1.96 1.15
N VAL A 49 -2.09 -1.76 0.05
CA VAL A 49 -1.57 -1.50 -1.30
C VAL A 49 -2.26 -0.27 -1.87
N ALA A 50 -1.66 0.37 -2.86
CA ALA A 50 -2.27 1.51 -3.54
C ALA A 50 -2.98 1.05 -4.83
N LEU A 51 -4.23 1.43 -4.98
CA LEU A 51 -5.01 1.28 -6.19
C LEU A 51 -5.00 2.61 -6.94
N LEU A 52 -4.58 2.60 -8.20
CA LEU A 52 -4.77 3.75 -9.09
C LEU A 52 -6.25 3.82 -9.50
N ASP A 53 -6.87 4.91 -9.17
CA ASP A 53 -8.30 5.18 -9.41
C ASP A 53 -8.47 6.58 -10.03
N ARG A 54 -9.69 7.05 -10.11
CA ARG A 54 -10.01 8.42 -10.53
C ARG A 54 -10.81 9.11 -9.43
N ASP A 55 -10.51 10.39 -9.23
CA ASP A 55 -11.27 11.25 -8.33
C ASP A 55 -12.65 11.64 -8.92
N ALA A 56 -13.39 12.47 -8.19
CA ALA A 56 -14.70 12.96 -8.63
C ALA A 56 -14.64 13.83 -9.91
N HIS A 57 -13.45 14.33 -10.26
CA HIS A 57 -13.19 15.14 -11.45
C HIS A 57 -12.58 14.31 -12.61
N GLY A 58 -12.45 12.99 -12.43
CA GLY A 58 -11.87 12.07 -13.40
C GLY A 58 -10.34 12.08 -13.47
N GLN A 59 -9.66 12.80 -12.54
CA GLN A 59 -8.20 12.82 -12.46
C GLN A 59 -7.65 11.55 -11.79
N PRO A 60 -6.49 11.08 -12.22
CA PRO A 60 -5.86 9.93 -11.59
C PRO A 60 -5.53 10.23 -10.13
N THR A 61 -5.84 9.31 -9.25
CA THR A 61 -5.56 9.39 -7.82
C THR A 61 -5.24 8.00 -7.27
N TYR A 62 -4.49 7.93 -6.18
CA TYR A 62 -4.26 6.68 -5.46
C TYR A 62 -5.24 6.52 -4.31
N ARG A 63 -5.61 5.26 -4.05
CA ARG A 63 -6.40 4.85 -2.88
C ARG A 63 -5.71 3.73 -2.15
N ALA A 64 -5.43 3.91 -0.87
CA ALA A 64 -4.94 2.85 0.00
C ALA A 64 -6.07 1.87 0.29
N ILE A 65 -5.84 0.59 0.04
CA ILE A 65 -6.84 -0.47 0.24
C ILE A 65 -6.22 -1.66 0.99
N ASN A 66 -7.05 -2.37 1.75
CA ASN A 66 -6.65 -3.59 2.45
C ASN A 66 -6.74 -4.81 1.52
N SER A 67 -5.59 -5.26 1.03
CA SER A 67 -5.52 -6.36 0.06
C SER A 67 -5.93 -7.73 0.61
N CYS A 68 -5.93 -7.92 1.94
CA CYS A 68 -6.29 -9.20 2.56
C CYS A 68 -7.77 -9.55 2.49
N ILE A 69 -8.65 -8.56 2.28
CA ILE A 69 -10.10 -8.74 2.12
C ILE A 69 -10.60 -8.40 0.71
N ALA A 70 -9.74 -7.88 -0.14
CA ALA A 70 -10.06 -7.53 -1.51
C ALA A 70 -9.84 -8.73 -2.43
N LEU A 71 -10.88 -9.16 -3.14
CA LEU A 71 -10.81 -10.30 -4.05
C LEU A 71 -10.04 -9.92 -5.32
N LEU A 72 -9.13 -10.77 -5.73
CA LEU A 72 -8.25 -10.53 -6.88
C LEU A 72 -9.01 -10.19 -8.18
N PRO A 73 -10.16 -10.83 -8.53
CA PRO A 73 -10.89 -10.47 -9.74
C PRO A 73 -11.47 -9.04 -9.78
N MET A 74 -11.56 -8.36 -8.63
CA MET A 74 -12.03 -6.96 -8.57
C MET A 74 -11.05 -5.98 -9.26
N PHE A 75 -9.82 -6.42 -9.52
CA PHE A 75 -8.75 -5.60 -10.10
C PHE A 75 -8.53 -5.85 -11.59
N ALA A 76 -9.43 -6.57 -12.26
CA ALA A 76 -9.39 -6.70 -13.71
C ALA A 76 -9.32 -5.31 -14.37
N ASP A 77 -8.36 -5.13 -15.29
CA ASP A 77 -8.09 -3.87 -16.02
C ASP A 77 -7.76 -2.66 -15.12
N ARG A 78 -7.33 -2.89 -13.87
CA ARG A 78 -6.93 -1.84 -12.93
C ARG A 78 -5.43 -1.88 -12.66
N GLU A 79 -4.91 -0.87 -12.00
CA GLU A 79 -3.50 -0.78 -11.62
C GLU A 79 -3.32 -0.78 -10.10
N ILE A 80 -2.42 -1.65 -9.64
CA ILE A 80 -2.04 -1.81 -8.23
C ILE A 80 -0.55 -1.49 -8.08
N VAL A 81 -0.24 -0.71 -7.05
CA VAL A 81 1.13 -0.43 -6.62
C VAL A 81 1.33 -1.00 -5.23
N THR A 82 2.35 -1.83 -5.07
CA THR A 82 2.80 -2.36 -3.77
C THR A 82 4.00 -1.56 -3.26
N VAL A 83 4.43 -1.81 -2.04
CA VAL A 83 5.61 -1.15 -1.47
C VAL A 83 6.87 -1.37 -2.31
N GLU A 84 6.99 -2.51 -2.98
CA GLU A 84 8.10 -2.82 -3.90
C GLU A 84 8.07 -1.98 -5.18
N GLY A 85 6.88 -1.50 -5.57
CA GLY A 85 6.70 -0.69 -6.78
C GLY A 85 6.91 0.81 -6.58
N LEU A 86 7.20 1.27 -5.36
CA LEU A 86 7.38 2.70 -5.07
C LEU A 86 8.74 3.23 -5.56
N SER A 87 9.74 2.36 -5.62
CA SER A 87 11.07 2.68 -6.17
C SER A 87 11.56 1.51 -6.99
N ALA A 88 12.13 1.78 -8.16
CA ALA A 88 12.76 0.73 -8.96
C ALA A 88 14.09 0.28 -8.30
N GLU A 89 14.50 -0.94 -8.60
CA GLU A 89 15.80 -1.47 -8.14
C GLU A 89 16.95 -0.60 -8.66
N GLY A 90 17.82 -0.14 -7.76
CA GLY A 90 18.94 0.75 -8.08
C GLY A 90 18.59 2.24 -8.13
N GLU A 91 17.34 2.62 -8.04
CA GLU A 91 16.88 4.00 -7.95
C GLU A 91 16.81 4.48 -6.49
N PRO A 92 16.85 5.80 -6.25
CA PRO A 92 16.63 6.36 -4.92
C PRO A 92 15.29 5.92 -4.33
N LEU A 93 15.23 5.81 -3.00
CA LEU A 93 13.98 5.55 -2.30
C LEU A 93 12.95 6.64 -2.61
N HIS A 94 11.68 6.25 -2.71
CA HIS A 94 10.58 7.22 -2.75
C HIS A 94 10.63 8.12 -1.51
N PRO A 95 10.29 9.43 -1.58
CA PRO A 95 10.33 10.34 -0.43
C PRO A 95 9.69 9.80 0.84
N VAL A 96 8.55 9.11 0.76
CA VAL A 96 7.90 8.50 1.93
C VAL A 96 8.71 7.36 2.54
N GLN A 97 9.43 6.59 1.74
CA GLN A 97 10.34 5.53 2.23
C GLN A 97 11.55 6.16 2.91
N GLN A 98 12.12 7.18 2.29
CA GLN A 98 13.27 7.92 2.84
C GLN A 98 12.90 8.59 4.17
N ALA A 99 11.73 9.24 4.27
CA ALA A 99 11.25 9.85 5.49
C ALA A 99 11.10 8.83 6.64
N MET A 100 10.60 7.62 6.35
CA MET A 100 10.52 6.53 7.33
C MET A 100 11.88 6.09 7.84
N VAL A 101 12.90 6.06 6.99
CA VAL A 101 14.29 5.74 7.37
C VAL A 101 14.86 6.84 8.26
N GLU A 102 14.77 8.10 7.83
CA GLU A 102 15.37 9.26 8.50
C GLU A 102 14.75 9.53 9.88
N ASN A 103 13.47 9.24 10.03
CA ASN A 103 12.75 9.43 11.29
C ASN A 103 12.68 8.16 12.16
N TYR A 104 13.41 7.10 11.80
CA TYR A 104 13.39 5.82 12.53
C TYR A 104 11.97 5.26 12.73
N GLY A 105 11.11 5.39 11.72
CA GLY A 105 9.70 4.99 11.73
C GLY A 105 9.44 3.49 11.79
N SER A 106 10.49 2.67 11.79
CA SER A 106 10.40 1.20 11.77
C SER A 106 11.21 0.56 12.91
N GLN A 107 10.65 -0.47 13.55
CA GLN A 107 11.37 -1.34 14.51
C GLN A 107 11.34 -2.79 14.01
N CYS A 108 10.28 -3.57 14.28
CA CYS A 108 10.21 -4.94 13.76
C CYS A 108 9.98 -5.00 12.25
N GLY A 109 9.49 -3.93 11.64
CA GLY A 109 9.29 -3.79 10.19
C GLY A 109 7.99 -4.40 9.65
N TYR A 110 7.20 -5.10 10.45
CA TYR A 110 6.03 -5.83 9.95
C TYR A 110 4.91 -4.90 9.44
N CYS A 111 4.60 -3.83 10.17
CA CYS A 111 3.60 -2.84 9.76
C CYS A 111 4.15 -1.78 8.78
N THR A 112 5.48 -1.68 8.65
CA THR A 112 6.14 -0.61 7.90
C THR A 112 5.67 -0.50 6.44
N PRO A 113 5.56 -1.59 5.66
CA PRO A 113 5.08 -1.49 4.28
C PRO A 113 3.68 -0.89 4.17
N GLY A 114 2.77 -1.26 5.07
CA GLY A 114 1.42 -0.72 5.10
C GLY A 114 1.39 0.78 5.37
N PHE A 115 2.16 1.25 6.36
CA PHE A 115 2.29 2.70 6.63
C PHE A 115 2.90 3.45 5.44
N VAL A 116 3.95 2.91 4.83
CA VAL A 116 4.60 3.52 3.67
C VAL A 116 3.61 3.69 2.51
N VAL A 117 2.78 2.69 2.21
CA VAL A 117 1.78 2.80 1.13
C VAL A 117 0.67 3.78 1.50
N SER A 118 0.23 3.83 2.76
CA SER A 118 -0.74 4.84 3.22
C SER A 118 -0.17 6.26 3.15
N MET A 119 1.12 6.44 3.49
CA MET A 119 1.81 7.72 3.32
C MET A 119 1.99 8.08 1.83
N PHE A 120 2.27 7.09 0.98
CA PHE A 120 2.34 7.29 -0.47
C PHE A 120 1.02 7.81 -1.05
N GLU A 121 -0.12 7.25 -0.65
CA GLU A 121 -1.42 7.79 -1.05
C GLU A 121 -1.57 9.24 -0.57
N GLY A 122 -1.25 9.51 0.71
CA GLY A 122 -1.31 10.86 1.28
C GLY A 122 -0.41 11.86 0.55
N TYR A 123 0.81 11.43 0.17
CA TYR A 123 1.77 12.25 -0.58
C TYR A 123 1.20 12.75 -1.93
N HIS A 124 0.33 11.97 -2.54
CA HIS A 124 -0.34 12.31 -3.81
C HIS A 124 -1.69 13.00 -3.64
N ARG A 125 -2.08 13.36 -2.42
CA ARG A 125 -3.29 14.15 -2.16
C ARG A 125 -2.97 15.63 -2.10
N ASP A 126 -3.77 16.44 -2.76
CA ASP A 126 -3.72 17.88 -2.61
C ASP A 126 -4.21 18.28 -1.21
N ASN A 127 -3.50 19.20 -0.55
CA ASN A 127 -3.90 19.83 0.71
C ASN A 127 -4.03 18.88 1.93
N LEU A 128 -3.12 17.92 2.08
CA LEU A 128 -3.06 17.10 3.29
C LEU A 128 -2.41 17.93 4.43
N ASP A 129 -3.21 18.44 5.35
CA ASP A 129 -2.71 19.13 6.54
C ASP A 129 -2.35 18.14 7.68
N SER A 130 -1.74 18.66 8.76
CA SER A 130 -1.29 17.80 9.86
C SER A 130 -2.43 17.10 10.61
N SER A 131 -3.66 17.63 10.58
CA SER A 131 -4.83 16.97 11.17
C SER A 131 -5.31 15.81 10.30
N ALA A 132 -5.30 16.00 8.98
CA ALA A 132 -5.66 14.97 8.00
C ALA A 132 -4.63 13.81 7.96
N LEU A 133 -3.36 14.02 8.35
CA LEU A 133 -2.37 12.96 8.44
C LEU A 133 -2.74 11.88 9.47
N SER A 134 -3.32 12.24 10.59
CA SER A 134 -3.78 11.27 11.59
C SER A 134 -4.90 10.40 11.03
N ASP A 135 -5.84 10.99 10.29
CA ASP A 135 -6.92 10.27 9.62
C ASP A 135 -6.39 9.41 8.48
N GLN A 136 -5.40 9.90 7.71
CA GLN A 136 -4.73 9.16 6.65
C GLN A 136 -4.09 7.86 7.14
N LEU A 137 -3.55 7.87 8.35
CA LEU A 137 -2.83 6.73 8.93
C LEU A 137 -3.66 5.91 9.93
N CYS A 138 -4.90 6.30 10.22
CA CYS A 138 -5.73 5.65 11.24
C CYS A 138 -6.04 4.17 10.96
N GLY A 139 -6.00 3.76 9.69
CA GLY A 139 -6.17 2.37 9.26
C GLY A 139 -4.93 1.48 9.43
N ASN A 140 -3.81 2.01 9.96
CA ASN A 140 -2.57 1.27 10.11
C ASN A 140 -2.19 1.16 11.59
N LEU A 141 -1.96 -0.08 12.05
CA LEU A 141 -1.59 -0.37 13.45
C LEU A 141 -0.12 -0.72 13.59
N CYS A 142 0.53 -0.18 14.63
CA CYS A 142 1.90 -0.50 15.02
C CYS A 142 1.97 -0.79 16.53
N ARG A 143 2.60 -1.88 16.93
CA ARG A 143 2.77 -2.24 18.34
C ARG A 143 4.12 -1.79 18.92
N CYS A 144 5.10 -1.47 18.07
CA CYS A 144 6.48 -1.29 18.49
C CYS A 144 6.86 0.17 18.76
N THR A 145 6.50 1.10 17.85
CA THR A 145 7.09 2.45 17.78
C THR A 145 6.40 3.49 18.67
N GLY A 146 5.16 3.23 19.09
CA GLY A 146 4.31 4.24 19.73
C GLY A 146 3.84 5.34 18.79
N TYR A 147 3.91 5.10 17.45
CA TYR A 147 3.42 5.96 16.35
C TYR A 147 4.17 7.29 16.15
N ARG A 148 4.78 7.87 17.17
CA ARG A 148 5.43 9.20 17.07
C ARG A 148 6.43 9.31 15.91
N PRO A 149 7.42 8.39 15.75
CA PRO A 149 8.38 8.50 14.65
C PRO A 149 7.72 8.30 13.28
N ILE A 150 6.65 7.51 13.18
CA ILE A 150 5.88 7.35 11.94
C ILE A 150 5.15 8.64 11.57
N LEU A 151 4.50 9.29 12.55
CA LEU A 151 3.86 10.59 12.34
C LEU A 151 4.86 11.68 11.97
N GLN A 152 6.04 11.69 12.58
CA GLN A 152 7.13 12.60 12.20
C GLN A 152 7.56 12.38 10.75
N ALA A 153 7.73 11.12 10.33
CA ALA A 153 8.05 10.79 8.95
C ALA A 153 6.97 11.29 7.97
N ALA A 154 5.70 11.16 8.33
CA ALA A 154 4.58 11.63 7.49
C ALA A 154 4.48 13.17 7.39
N GLN A 155 5.09 13.91 8.32
CA GLN A 155 5.11 15.37 8.34
C GLN A 155 6.32 15.97 7.62
N THR A 156 7.31 15.16 7.26
CA THR A 156 8.53 15.57 6.55
C THR A 156 8.30 15.69 5.06
#